data_f5c56989d31337cec5088911b74c0132
#
_entry.id   f5c56989d31337cec5088911b74c0132
#
_cell.length_a   1.000
_cell.length_b   1.000
_cell.length_c   1.000
_cell.angle_alpha   90.00
_cell.angle_beta   90.00
_cell.angle_gamma   90.00
#
_symmetry.space_group_name_H-M   'P 1'
#
loop_
_entity.id
_entity.type
_entity.pdbx_description
1 polymer ?
#
loop_
_entity_poly.entity_id
_entity_poly.type
_entity_poly.pdbx_seq_one_letter_code
_entity_poly.pdbx_strand_id
1 'polypeptide(L)'
;GNFFKKYSVKIYLTWFKNSCTHMAIADAVKDNGGIAVLWQLSFAGTVGLALQCDFDISFCYSKFSHQMDTESRSNIRYTIITGYQRESASSIVRKEAVALRNQLLDHGAKKIVFSIDENSNDDSRWHTGHILQRENYSYILEKLLEIPWLGVIFKPKNAKSLRVRLGSVNKL
;
A
#
# COMPACT_ATOMS: atom_id res chain seq x y z
N GLY A 1 30.52 1.29 1.47
CA GLY A 1 31.52 2.35 1.52
C GLY A 1 32.00 2.90 0.18
N ASN A 2 32.76 2.14 -0.60
CA ASN A 2 33.47 2.67 -1.80
C ASN A 2 32.54 3.24 -2.88
N PHE A 3 31.36 2.67 -3.10
CA PHE A 3 30.38 3.15 -4.07
C PHE A 3 29.92 4.59 -3.75
N PHE A 4 29.47 4.85 -2.54
CA PHE A 4 28.95 6.16 -2.14
C PHE A 4 30.02 7.24 -2.18
N LYS A 5 31.25 6.89 -1.81
CA LYS A 5 32.41 7.79 -1.91
C LYS A 5 32.72 8.10 -3.38
N LYS A 6 32.77 7.06 -4.23
CA LYS A 6 33.10 7.20 -5.67
C LYS A 6 32.12 8.12 -6.40
N TYR A 7 30.79 8.01 -6.08
CA TYR A 7 29.74 8.77 -6.73
C TYR A 7 29.29 10.00 -5.94
N SER A 8 29.96 10.32 -4.82
CA SER A 8 29.67 11.48 -3.97
C SER A 8 28.18 11.51 -3.56
N VAL A 9 27.60 10.34 -3.26
CA VAL A 9 26.18 10.24 -2.87
C VAL A 9 25.97 10.97 -1.55
N LYS A 10 25.07 11.95 -1.54
CA LYS A 10 24.76 12.78 -0.38
C LYS A 10 23.39 12.49 0.22
N ILE A 11 22.49 11.88 -0.52
CA ILE A 11 21.14 11.58 -0.04
C ILE A 11 20.78 10.16 -0.43
N TYR A 12 20.30 9.41 0.54
CA TYR A 12 19.65 8.12 0.32
C TYR A 12 18.19 8.23 0.74
N LEU A 13 17.29 8.10 -0.21
CA LEU A 13 15.85 8.10 0.02
C LEU A 13 15.29 6.69 -0.15
N THR A 14 14.59 6.19 0.86
CA THR A 14 13.93 4.88 0.80
C THR A 14 12.57 4.91 1.48
N TRP A 15 11.70 3.98 1.10
CA TRP A 15 10.46 3.70 1.85
C TRP A 15 10.58 2.43 2.72
N PHE A 16 11.65 1.65 2.55
CA PHE A 16 11.88 0.43 3.31
C PHE A 16 12.65 0.71 4.60
N LYS A 17 11.97 0.59 5.73
CA LYS A 17 12.59 0.70 7.06
C LYS A 17 12.92 -0.65 7.70
N ASN A 18 12.31 -1.74 7.21
CA ASN A 18 12.37 -3.06 7.87
C ASN A 18 13.36 -4.01 7.18
N SER A 19 14.24 -3.51 6.33
CA SER A 19 15.20 -4.33 5.58
C SER A 19 16.63 -4.03 6.02
N CYS A 20 17.36 -5.05 6.48
CA CYS A 20 18.76 -4.94 6.86
C CYS A 20 19.62 -4.33 5.72
N THR A 21 19.30 -4.64 4.46
CA THR A 21 19.99 -4.07 3.30
C THR A 21 19.82 -2.55 3.23
N HIS A 22 18.59 -2.07 3.41
CA HIS A 22 18.30 -0.63 3.37
C HIS A 22 18.89 0.11 4.57
N MET A 23 18.95 -0.53 5.74
CA MET A 23 19.62 0.01 6.92
C MET A 23 21.15 0.13 6.69
N ALA A 24 21.77 -0.93 6.18
CA ALA A 24 23.21 -0.89 5.84
C ALA A 24 23.55 0.16 4.78
N ILE A 25 22.65 0.42 3.83
CA ILE A 25 22.81 1.49 2.85
C ILE A 25 22.70 2.86 3.54
N ALA A 26 21.71 3.05 4.42
CA ALA A 26 21.55 4.28 5.18
C ALA A 26 22.80 4.62 6.00
N ASP A 27 23.33 3.63 6.74
CA ASP A 27 24.55 3.77 7.53
C ASP A 27 25.74 4.13 6.63
N ALA A 28 25.92 3.41 5.52
CA ALA A 28 27.02 3.68 4.59
C ALA A 28 26.96 5.08 3.97
N VAL A 29 25.77 5.64 3.75
CA VAL A 29 25.64 7.04 3.28
C VAL A 29 26.00 8.02 4.39
N LYS A 30 25.52 7.81 5.61
CA LYS A 30 25.83 8.64 6.78
C LYS A 30 27.34 8.64 7.06
N ASP A 31 28.01 7.49 7.01
CA ASP A 31 29.46 7.34 7.19
C ASP A 31 30.29 8.15 6.14
N ASN A 32 29.70 8.44 4.98
CA ASN A 32 30.32 9.24 3.93
C ASN A 32 29.82 10.70 3.93
N GLY A 33 29.26 11.17 5.03
CA GLY A 33 28.81 12.56 5.19
C GLY A 33 27.56 12.90 4.39
N GLY A 34 26.74 11.91 4.06
CA GLY A 34 25.40 12.08 3.50
C GLY A 34 24.32 11.97 4.55
N ILE A 35 23.07 12.03 4.13
CA ILE A 35 21.87 11.88 4.96
C ILE A 35 21.00 10.73 4.46
N ALA A 36 20.39 10.01 5.39
CA ALA A 36 19.43 8.96 5.10
C ALA A 36 18.00 9.47 5.37
N VAL A 37 17.13 9.31 4.40
CA VAL A 37 15.77 9.83 4.40
C VAL A 37 14.78 8.69 4.23
N LEU A 38 13.85 8.59 5.17
CA LEU A 38 12.73 7.67 5.12
C LEU A 38 11.48 8.37 4.58
N TRP A 39 10.81 7.74 3.64
CA TRP A 39 9.52 8.17 3.15
C TRP A 39 8.48 7.09 3.43
N GLN A 40 7.48 7.39 4.23
CA GLN A 40 6.44 6.43 4.56
C GLN A 40 5.63 6.04 3.32
N LEU A 41 5.61 4.75 2.98
CA LEU A 41 4.84 4.20 1.86
C LEU A 41 3.47 3.67 2.30
N SER A 42 3.43 2.98 3.44
CA SER A 42 2.23 2.32 3.95
C SER A 42 2.07 2.59 5.43
N PHE A 43 0.88 2.31 5.94
CA PHE A 43 0.59 2.48 7.36
C PHE A 43 1.30 1.39 8.18
N ALA A 44 2.09 1.80 9.17
CA ALA A 44 2.64 0.89 10.16
C ALA A 44 1.61 0.77 11.29
N GLY A 45 0.94 -0.37 11.39
CA GLY A 45 -0.13 -0.59 12.37
C GLY A 45 0.33 -1.20 13.69
N THR A 46 1.62 -1.52 13.83
CA THR A 46 2.15 -2.22 15.01
C THR A 46 3.44 -1.57 15.50
N VAL A 47 3.65 -1.65 16.80
CA VAL A 47 4.92 -1.32 17.45
C VAL A 47 5.76 -2.57 17.58
N GLY A 48 7.06 -2.49 17.33
CA GLY A 48 7.95 -3.63 17.52
C GLY A 48 9.40 -3.35 17.17
N LEU A 49 10.30 -4.08 17.80
CA LEU A 49 11.74 -3.94 17.56
C LEU A 49 12.13 -4.26 16.11
N ALA A 50 11.39 -5.13 15.43
CA ALA A 50 11.61 -5.42 14.01
C ALA A 50 11.29 -4.23 13.09
N LEU A 51 10.62 -3.19 13.61
CA LEU A 51 10.28 -1.96 12.90
C LEU A 51 11.22 -0.81 13.24
N GLN A 52 12.19 -1.06 14.11
CA GLN A 52 13.19 -0.09 14.50
C GLN A 52 14.05 0.32 13.30
N CYS A 53 14.28 1.60 13.15
CA CYS A 53 15.08 2.15 12.06
C CYS A 53 15.92 3.34 12.53
N ASP A 54 16.92 3.69 11.72
CA ASP A 54 17.83 4.81 11.98
C ASP A 54 17.94 5.68 10.72
N PHE A 55 17.31 6.86 10.75
CA PHE A 55 17.29 7.81 9.65
C PHE A 55 17.45 9.24 10.15
N ASP A 56 18.05 10.10 9.33
CA ASP A 56 18.16 11.53 9.68
C ASP A 56 16.82 12.25 9.56
N ILE A 57 16.05 11.96 8.50
CA ILE A 57 14.76 12.58 8.22
C ILE A 57 13.72 11.50 7.93
N SER A 58 12.53 11.64 8.49
CA SER A 58 11.36 10.84 8.15
C SER A 58 10.22 11.74 7.69
N PHE A 59 9.72 11.49 6.47
CA PHE A 59 8.45 12.01 5.99
C PHE A 59 7.34 11.01 6.32
N CYS A 60 6.43 11.37 7.20
CA CYS A 60 5.37 10.48 7.66
C CYS A 60 3.98 11.06 7.44
N TYR A 61 2.96 10.20 7.48
CA TYR A 61 1.59 10.60 7.16
C TYR A 61 0.92 11.38 8.29
N SER A 62 1.24 11.05 9.54
CA SER A 62 0.52 11.61 10.69
C SER A 62 1.34 11.58 11.97
N LYS A 63 0.84 12.25 13.00
CA LYS A 63 1.38 12.16 14.37
C LYS A 63 1.37 10.73 14.89
N PHE A 64 0.37 9.93 14.51
CA PHE A 64 0.31 8.51 14.87
C PHE A 64 1.48 7.71 14.29
N SER A 65 1.85 7.96 13.03
CA SER A 65 3.02 7.31 12.42
C SER A 65 4.32 7.65 13.15
N HIS A 66 4.49 8.91 13.53
CA HIS A 66 5.61 9.35 14.35
C HIS A 66 5.64 8.67 15.72
N GLN A 67 4.48 8.56 16.39
CA GLN A 67 4.35 7.85 17.67
C GLN A 67 4.75 6.38 17.52
N MET A 68 4.30 5.69 16.48
CA MET A 68 4.69 4.30 16.19
C MET A 68 6.21 4.14 16.05
N ASP A 69 6.86 5.05 15.35
CA ASP A 69 8.31 5.03 15.21
C ASP A 69 9.02 5.26 16.54
N THR A 70 8.53 6.18 17.35
CA THR A 70 9.07 6.47 18.70
C THR A 70 8.89 5.27 19.63
N GLU A 71 7.71 4.68 19.70
CA GLU A 71 7.41 3.51 20.53
C GLU A 71 8.18 2.26 20.07
N SER A 72 8.48 2.16 18.77
CA SER A 72 9.37 1.14 18.20
C SER A 72 10.86 1.41 18.48
N ARG A 73 11.19 2.47 19.22
CA ARG A 73 12.57 2.90 19.53
C ARG A 73 13.41 3.22 18.28
N SER A 74 12.78 3.71 17.22
CA SER A 74 13.49 4.19 16.06
C SER A 74 14.29 5.45 16.37
N ASN A 75 15.50 5.55 15.82
CA ASN A 75 16.34 6.74 15.90
C ASN A 75 16.08 7.61 14.67
N ILE A 76 15.21 8.61 14.79
CA ILE A 76 14.88 9.55 13.72
C ILE A 76 15.13 10.96 14.22
N ARG A 77 16.08 11.64 13.58
CA ARG A 77 16.50 12.97 14.02
C ARG A 77 15.45 14.05 13.76
N TYR A 78 14.80 14.00 12.58
CA TYR A 78 13.75 14.94 12.20
C TYR A 78 12.56 14.21 11.61
N THR A 79 11.37 14.44 12.14
CA THR A 79 10.12 13.93 11.60
C THR A 79 9.31 15.07 11.00
N ILE A 80 8.89 14.90 9.74
CA ILE A 80 8.08 15.85 9.00
C ILE A 80 6.75 15.19 8.66
N ILE A 81 5.65 15.73 9.18
CA ILE A 81 4.30 15.22 8.91
C ILE A 81 3.80 15.85 7.62
N THR A 82 3.66 15.03 6.58
CA THR A 82 3.31 15.48 5.22
C THR A 82 1.85 15.19 4.85
N GLY A 83 1.14 14.41 5.65
CA GLY A 83 -0.11 13.81 5.22
C GLY A 83 0.11 12.68 4.21
N TYR A 84 -0.97 12.16 3.64
CA TYR A 84 -0.90 11.11 2.62
C TYR A 84 -0.54 11.73 1.26
N GLN A 85 0.65 11.44 0.76
CA GLN A 85 1.20 12.13 -0.43
C GLN A 85 0.41 11.87 -1.72
N ARG A 86 -0.40 10.81 -1.77
CA ARG A 86 -1.24 10.49 -2.93
C ARG A 86 -2.65 11.07 -2.82
N GLU A 87 -2.93 11.88 -1.81
CA GLU A 87 -4.25 12.50 -1.62
C GLU A 87 -4.63 13.39 -2.80
N SER A 88 -3.67 14.04 -3.43
CA SER A 88 -3.88 14.82 -4.65
C SER A 88 -4.51 14.03 -5.81
N ALA A 89 -4.28 12.71 -5.86
CA ALA A 89 -4.89 11.85 -6.86
C ALA A 89 -6.42 11.73 -6.69
N SER A 90 -6.95 11.91 -5.48
CA SER A 90 -8.38 11.83 -5.21
C SER A 90 -9.18 12.91 -5.95
N SER A 91 -8.62 14.11 -6.10
CA SER A 91 -9.25 15.19 -6.86
C SER A 91 -9.36 14.88 -8.35
N ILE A 92 -8.35 14.19 -8.91
CA ILE A 92 -8.30 13.80 -10.32
C ILE A 92 -9.41 12.79 -10.65
N VAL A 93 -9.57 11.76 -9.79
CA VAL A 93 -10.54 10.68 -10.05
C VAL A 93 -11.93 10.95 -9.50
N ARG A 94 -12.14 12.06 -8.78
CA ARG A 94 -13.39 12.35 -8.10
C ARG A 94 -14.61 12.37 -9.03
N LYS A 95 -14.46 13.01 -10.20
CA LYS A 95 -15.55 13.12 -11.19
C LYS A 95 -15.99 11.73 -11.68
N GLU A 96 -15.03 10.88 -12.02
CA GLU A 96 -15.31 9.52 -12.49
C GLU A 96 -15.88 8.65 -11.36
N ALA A 97 -15.37 8.78 -10.14
CA ALA A 97 -15.87 8.05 -8.99
C ALA A 97 -17.34 8.43 -8.67
N VAL A 98 -17.70 9.72 -8.77
CA VAL A 98 -19.09 10.18 -8.59
C VAL A 98 -19.98 9.63 -9.71
N ALA A 99 -19.53 9.65 -10.96
CA ALA A 99 -20.29 9.11 -12.09
C ALA A 99 -20.54 7.61 -11.91
N LEU A 100 -19.53 6.83 -11.57
CA LEU A 100 -19.67 5.40 -11.31
C LEU A 100 -20.62 5.12 -10.13
N ARG A 101 -20.49 5.87 -9.05
CA ARG A 101 -21.41 5.77 -7.91
C ARG A 101 -22.86 6.01 -8.33
N ASN A 102 -23.13 7.08 -9.07
CA ASN A 102 -24.48 7.41 -9.53
C ASN A 102 -25.02 6.31 -10.46
N GLN A 103 -24.21 5.79 -11.38
CA GLN A 103 -24.60 4.68 -12.24
C GLN A 103 -25.09 3.47 -11.42
N LEU A 104 -24.37 3.09 -10.36
CA LEU A 104 -24.76 1.97 -9.50
C LEU A 104 -26.07 2.29 -8.73
N LEU A 105 -26.24 3.49 -8.25
CA LEU A 105 -27.48 3.91 -7.56
C LEU A 105 -28.68 3.91 -8.51
N ASP A 106 -28.51 4.36 -9.75
CA ASP A 106 -29.56 4.39 -10.78
C ASP A 106 -29.99 2.96 -11.17
N HIS A 107 -29.08 1.97 -11.05
CA HIS A 107 -29.37 0.55 -11.21
C HIS A 107 -29.93 -0.12 -9.94
N GLY A 108 -30.30 0.67 -8.92
CA GLY A 108 -31.00 0.17 -7.74
C GLY A 108 -30.10 -0.15 -6.54
N ALA A 109 -28.79 0.07 -6.62
CA ALA A 109 -27.92 -0.14 -5.48
C ALA A 109 -28.24 0.86 -4.36
N LYS A 110 -28.44 0.37 -3.13
CA LYS A 110 -28.59 1.19 -1.92
C LYS A 110 -27.30 1.27 -1.12
N LYS A 111 -26.48 0.21 -1.21
CA LYS A 111 -25.13 0.14 -0.63
C LYS A 111 -24.14 -0.33 -1.68
N ILE A 112 -22.95 0.22 -1.64
CA ILE A 112 -21.87 -0.11 -2.58
C ILE A 112 -20.70 -0.66 -1.76
N VAL A 113 -20.29 -1.88 -2.10
CA VAL A 113 -19.12 -2.55 -1.54
C VAL A 113 -17.96 -2.43 -2.52
N PHE A 114 -16.82 -2.11 -1.99
CA PHE A 114 -15.58 -2.02 -2.77
C PHE A 114 -14.71 -3.24 -2.47
N SER A 115 -14.55 -4.11 -3.46
CA SER A 115 -13.72 -5.31 -3.36
C SER A 115 -12.34 -5.06 -3.96
N ILE A 116 -11.33 -5.01 -3.10
CA ILE A 116 -9.95 -4.80 -3.49
C ILE A 116 -9.22 -6.13 -3.40
N ASP A 117 -8.51 -6.53 -4.45
CA ASP A 117 -7.65 -7.69 -4.39
C ASP A 117 -6.17 -7.31 -4.22
N GLU A 118 -5.39 -8.27 -3.76
CA GLU A 118 -3.95 -8.19 -3.68
C GLU A 118 -3.29 -8.76 -4.94
N ASN A 119 -2.01 -8.42 -5.12
CA ASN A 119 -1.21 -9.00 -6.20
C ASN A 119 -0.91 -10.47 -5.87
N SER A 120 -1.84 -11.34 -6.23
CA SER A 120 -1.73 -12.78 -5.97
C SER A 120 -0.78 -13.46 -6.95
N ASN A 121 -0.08 -14.48 -6.47
CA ASN A 121 0.65 -15.44 -7.27
C ASN A 121 -0.17 -16.73 -7.36
N ASP A 122 0.09 -17.54 -8.38
CA ASP A 122 -0.52 -18.87 -8.48
C ASP A 122 0.19 -19.86 -7.53
N ASP A 123 0.19 -19.51 -6.26
CA ASP A 123 0.83 -20.26 -5.19
C ASP A 123 -0.14 -20.40 -4.01
N SER A 124 -0.66 -21.59 -3.82
CA SER A 124 -1.63 -21.89 -2.76
C SER A 124 -1.10 -21.78 -1.32
N ARG A 125 0.22 -21.69 -1.15
CA ARG A 125 0.84 -21.50 0.17
C ARG A 125 0.63 -20.11 0.74
N TRP A 126 0.27 -19.15 -0.10
CA TRP A 126 0.05 -17.76 0.31
C TRP A 126 -1.44 -17.47 0.47
N HIS A 127 -1.79 -16.79 1.55
CA HIS A 127 -3.16 -16.29 1.80
C HIS A 127 -3.68 -15.31 0.73
N THR A 128 -2.86 -14.95 -0.23
CA THR A 128 -3.20 -14.11 -1.39
C THR A 128 -3.17 -14.89 -2.70
N GLY A 129 -3.18 -16.23 -2.66
CA GLY A 129 -3.13 -17.08 -3.85
C GLY A 129 -4.31 -16.87 -4.80
N HIS A 130 -4.14 -17.23 -6.07
CA HIS A 130 -5.18 -17.08 -7.10
C HIS A 130 -6.46 -17.85 -6.75
N ILE A 131 -6.35 -19.01 -6.11
CA ILE A 131 -7.49 -19.82 -5.70
C ILE A 131 -8.36 -19.05 -4.70
N LEU A 132 -7.74 -18.53 -3.63
CA LEU A 132 -8.45 -17.75 -2.61
C LEU A 132 -9.10 -16.49 -3.20
N GLN A 133 -8.40 -15.80 -4.10
CA GLN A 133 -8.98 -14.61 -4.75
C GLN A 133 -10.20 -14.98 -5.62
N ARG A 134 -10.15 -16.11 -6.31
CA ARG A 134 -11.29 -16.62 -7.08
C ARG A 134 -12.48 -16.97 -6.18
N GLU A 135 -12.23 -17.61 -5.05
CA GLU A 135 -13.27 -17.91 -4.06
C GLU A 135 -13.91 -16.62 -3.50
N ASN A 136 -13.10 -15.61 -3.18
CA ASN A 136 -13.58 -14.30 -2.75
C ASN A 136 -14.46 -13.63 -3.80
N TYR A 137 -14.05 -13.65 -5.07
CA TYR A 137 -14.86 -13.10 -6.16
C TYR A 137 -16.16 -13.87 -6.36
N SER A 138 -16.13 -15.21 -6.32
CA SER A 138 -17.31 -16.05 -6.41
C SER A 138 -18.31 -15.73 -5.31
N TYR A 139 -17.84 -15.70 -4.07
CA TYR A 139 -18.67 -15.37 -2.91
C TYR A 139 -19.34 -13.98 -3.04
N ILE A 140 -18.59 -12.97 -3.47
CA ILE A 140 -19.14 -11.62 -3.63
C ILE A 140 -20.18 -11.57 -4.76
N LEU A 141 -19.96 -12.28 -5.87
CA LEU A 141 -20.91 -12.36 -6.99
C LEU A 141 -22.18 -13.12 -6.58
N GLU A 142 -22.06 -14.22 -5.83
CA GLU A 142 -23.23 -14.91 -5.25
C GLU A 142 -24.05 -13.96 -4.38
N LYS A 143 -23.40 -13.19 -3.50
CA LYS A 143 -24.09 -12.20 -2.66
C LYS A 143 -24.70 -11.06 -3.48
N LEU A 144 -24.11 -10.67 -4.60
CA LEU A 144 -24.72 -9.69 -5.51
C LEU A 144 -26.01 -10.21 -6.13
N LEU A 145 -26.08 -11.50 -6.49
CA LEU A 145 -27.28 -12.13 -7.02
C LEU A 145 -28.40 -12.30 -5.95
N GLU A 146 -28.01 -12.59 -4.71
CA GLU A 146 -28.93 -12.75 -3.59
C GLU A 146 -29.51 -11.43 -3.07
N ILE A 147 -28.78 -10.32 -3.22
CA ILE A 147 -29.08 -9.04 -2.58
C ILE A 147 -29.33 -7.95 -3.63
N PRO A 148 -30.58 -7.74 -4.08
CA PRO A 148 -30.88 -6.84 -5.21
C PRO A 148 -30.48 -5.38 -5.04
N TRP A 149 -30.29 -4.93 -3.80
CA TRP A 149 -29.89 -3.55 -3.48
C TRP A 149 -28.38 -3.40 -3.27
N LEU A 150 -27.57 -4.44 -3.47
CA LEU A 150 -26.13 -4.39 -3.33
C LEU A 150 -25.46 -3.97 -4.65
N GLY A 151 -24.62 -2.97 -4.61
CA GLY A 151 -23.69 -2.65 -5.69
C GLY A 151 -22.27 -3.11 -5.34
N VAL A 152 -21.53 -3.60 -6.31
CA VAL A 152 -20.14 -4.03 -6.09
C VAL A 152 -19.20 -3.39 -7.10
N ILE A 153 -18.08 -2.89 -6.63
CA ILE A 153 -16.97 -2.42 -7.46
C ILE A 153 -15.77 -3.32 -7.21
N PHE A 154 -15.36 -4.07 -8.23
CA PHE A 154 -14.13 -4.84 -8.18
C PHE A 154 -12.93 -3.98 -8.60
N LYS A 155 -11.94 -3.89 -7.72
CA LYS A 155 -10.68 -3.17 -7.98
C LYS A 155 -9.50 -4.14 -7.92
N PRO A 156 -9.18 -4.80 -9.03
CA PRO A 156 -8.01 -5.66 -9.08
C PRO A 156 -6.72 -4.84 -8.99
N LYS A 157 -5.71 -5.36 -8.32
CA LYS A 157 -4.39 -4.74 -8.28
C LYS A 157 -3.73 -4.76 -9.67
N ASN A 158 -3.99 -5.82 -10.45
CA ASN A 158 -3.55 -5.93 -11.82
C ASN A 158 -4.73 -6.29 -12.74
N ALA A 159 -5.28 -5.29 -13.43
CA ALA A 159 -6.42 -5.49 -14.31
C ALA A 159 -6.12 -6.47 -15.48
N LYS A 160 -4.89 -6.51 -15.97
CA LYS A 160 -4.50 -7.40 -17.09
C LYS A 160 -4.61 -8.88 -16.73
N SER A 161 -4.38 -9.24 -15.48
CA SER A 161 -4.46 -10.64 -15.01
C SER A 161 -5.82 -11.01 -14.41
N LEU A 162 -6.78 -10.09 -14.36
CA LEU A 162 -8.08 -10.31 -13.72
C LEU A 162 -8.82 -11.51 -14.33
N ARG A 163 -8.91 -11.58 -15.66
CA ARG A 163 -9.60 -12.68 -16.36
C ARG A 163 -9.03 -14.05 -16.04
N VAL A 164 -7.69 -14.15 -15.95
CA VAL A 164 -7.01 -15.40 -15.59
C VAL A 164 -7.32 -15.77 -14.15
N ARG A 165 -7.33 -14.79 -13.25
CA ARG A 165 -7.60 -15.00 -11.83
C ARG A 165 -9.07 -15.35 -11.54
N LEU A 166 -9.99 -14.79 -12.28
CA LEU A 166 -11.42 -15.11 -12.15
C LEU A 166 -11.74 -16.54 -12.63
N GLY A 167 -11.01 -17.06 -13.61
CA GLY A 167 -11.27 -18.40 -14.15
C GLY A 167 -12.71 -18.53 -14.65
N SER A 168 -13.45 -19.54 -14.15
CA SER A 168 -14.86 -19.80 -14.53
C SER A 168 -15.81 -18.66 -14.10
N VAL A 169 -15.52 -17.96 -13.04
CA VAL A 169 -16.30 -16.82 -12.54
C VAL A 169 -16.37 -15.66 -13.55
N ASN A 170 -15.41 -15.58 -14.45
CA ASN A 170 -15.43 -14.57 -15.53
C ASN A 170 -16.60 -14.74 -16.53
N LYS A 171 -17.39 -15.81 -16.41
CA LYS A 171 -18.57 -16.09 -17.23
C LYS A 171 -19.90 -15.76 -16.56
N LEU A 172 -19.88 -15.40 -15.27
CA LEU A 172 -21.01 -14.90 -14.52
C LEU A 172 -21.19 -13.41 -14.72
#